data_c6a36ccd347c705d698a03bc5a606e76
#
_entry.id   c6a36ccd347c705d698a03bc5a606e76
#
_cell.length_a   1.000
_cell.length_b   1.000
_cell.length_c   1.000
_cell.angle_alpha   90.00
_cell.angle_beta   90.00
_cell.angle_gamma   90.00
#
_symmetry.space_group_name_H-M   'P 1'
#
loop_
_entity.id
_entity.type
_entity.pdbx_description
1 polymer ?
#
loop_
_entity_poly.entity_id
_entity_poly.type
_entity_poly.pdbx_seq_one_letter_code
_entity_poly.pdbx_strand_id
1 'polypeptide(L)'
;MDGCMDPDCRKCMIWDTKEQDHALFTHIQTLILLRKQHKAVGGHGTFQFIEANDEHNYISYTKTYEDETIFFVLNPTNSEVTVSLPLHVTGKKIINIYTNEEFSAEASVLQVTLPPYGFSILKW
;
A
#
# COMPACT_ATOMS: atom_id res chain seq x y z
N MET A 1 0.69 -14.77 -16.17
CA MET A 1 1.61 -15.66 -16.92
C MET A 1 2.10 -16.72 -15.96
N ASP A 2 1.93 -17.98 -16.31
CA ASP A 2 2.38 -19.08 -15.45
C ASP A 2 3.90 -19.15 -15.51
N GLY A 3 4.55 -18.96 -14.37
CA GLY A 3 5.99 -19.12 -14.23
C GLY A 3 6.31 -20.60 -14.05
N CYS A 4 6.90 -21.21 -15.07
CA CYS A 4 7.55 -22.51 -14.96
C CYS A 4 9.05 -22.35 -14.77
N MET A 5 9.79 -23.44 -14.74
CA MET A 5 11.26 -23.41 -14.75
C MET A 5 11.77 -22.85 -16.10
N ASP A 6 12.97 -22.24 -16.10
CA ASP A 6 13.62 -21.78 -17.34
C ASP A 6 13.84 -22.98 -18.29
N PRO A 7 13.50 -22.87 -19.62
CA PRO A 7 13.13 -21.66 -20.35
C PRO A 7 11.64 -21.32 -20.40
N ASP A 8 10.76 -22.10 -19.80
CA ASP A 8 9.30 -21.96 -19.93
C ASP A 8 8.75 -20.70 -19.25
N CYS A 9 9.52 -20.09 -18.31
CA CYS A 9 9.20 -18.80 -17.72
C CYS A 9 9.36 -17.62 -18.69
N ARG A 10 9.93 -17.82 -19.89
CA ARG A 10 10.17 -16.80 -20.92
C ARG A 10 9.07 -16.79 -21.98
N LYS A 11 7.82 -16.93 -21.57
CA LYS A 11 6.68 -16.88 -22.50
C LYS A 11 6.51 -15.49 -23.11
N CYS A 12 6.00 -15.47 -24.34
CA CYS A 12 5.67 -14.22 -25.03
C CYS A 12 4.59 -13.45 -24.26
N MET A 13 4.62 -12.13 -24.42
CA MET A 13 3.56 -11.26 -23.90
C MET A 13 2.22 -11.62 -24.52
N ILE A 14 1.18 -11.67 -23.70
CA ILE A 14 -0.20 -11.83 -24.17
C ILE A 14 -0.71 -10.46 -24.62
N TRP A 15 -0.90 -10.30 -25.93
CA TRP A 15 -1.35 -9.03 -26.52
C TRP A 15 -2.87 -8.98 -26.70
N ASP A 16 -3.57 -10.12 -26.68
CA ASP A 16 -5.03 -10.13 -26.71
C ASP A 16 -5.58 -9.57 -25.39
N THR A 17 -6.23 -8.43 -25.47
CA THR A 17 -6.79 -7.75 -24.31
C THR A 17 -7.84 -8.57 -23.57
N LYS A 18 -8.50 -9.54 -24.23
CA LYS A 18 -9.48 -10.41 -23.60
C LYS A 18 -8.85 -11.46 -22.67
N GLU A 19 -7.58 -11.75 -22.88
CA GLU A 19 -6.81 -12.70 -22.07
C GLU A 19 -5.95 -12.01 -20.99
N GLN A 20 -5.95 -10.68 -20.97
CA GLN A 20 -5.17 -9.90 -19.98
C GLN A 20 -5.96 -9.73 -18.68
N ASP A 21 -5.24 -9.78 -17.54
CA ASP A 21 -5.78 -9.39 -16.25
C ASP A 21 -5.79 -7.86 -16.15
N HIS A 22 -6.93 -7.26 -16.50
CA HIS A 22 -7.11 -5.81 -16.46
C HIS A 22 -7.11 -5.24 -15.03
N ALA A 23 -7.54 -6.02 -14.04
CA ALA A 23 -7.52 -5.59 -12.65
C ALA A 23 -6.07 -5.44 -12.17
N LEU A 24 -5.24 -6.43 -12.43
CA LEU A 24 -3.81 -6.37 -12.12
C LEU A 24 -3.11 -5.24 -12.89
N PHE A 25 -3.43 -5.08 -14.19
CA PHE A 25 -2.88 -4.00 -15.00
C PHE A 25 -3.18 -2.62 -14.40
N THR A 26 -4.44 -2.36 -14.06
CA THR A 26 -4.88 -1.10 -13.45
C THR A 26 -4.24 -0.88 -12.09
N HIS A 27 -4.12 -1.92 -11.28
CA HIS A 27 -3.44 -1.87 -9.99
C HIS A 27 -1.98 -1.43 -10.13
N ILE A 28 -1.22 -2.09 -11.02
CA ILE A 28 0.20 -1.74 -11.26
C ILE A 28 0.32 -0.32 -11.85
N GLN A 29 -0.56 0.07 -12.76
CA GLN A 29 -0.58 1.42 -13.31
C GLN A 29 -0.79 2.48 -12.21
N THR A 30 -1.72 2.24 -11.28
CA THR A 30 -1.97 3.12 -10.13
C THR A 30 -0.74 3.24 -9.24
N LEU A 31 -0.09 2.12 -8.91
CA LEU A 31 1.13 2.13 -8.10
C LEU A 31 2.28 2.89 -8.78
N ILE A 32 2.43 2.76 -10.11
CA ILE A 32 3.41 3.53 -10.89
C ILE A 32 3.11 5.03 -10.83
N LEU A 33 1.85 5.42 -10.96
CA LEU A 33 1.44 6.82 -10.87
C LEU A 33 1.72 7.40 -9.48
N LEU A 34 1.35 6.69 -8.42
CA LEU A 34 1.66 7.08 -7.04
C LEU A 34 3.16 7.28 -6.82
N ARG A 35 3.98 6.35 -7.33
CA ARG A 35 5.44 6.45 -7.24
C ARG A 35 6.01 7.68 -7.99
N LYS A 36 5.36 8.11 -9.07
CA LYS A 36 5.74 9.33 -9.81
C LYS A 36 5.29 10.61 -9.11
N GLN A 37 4.11 10.59 -8.49
CA GLN A 37 3.51 11.75 -7.82
C GLN A 37 4.12 12.01 -6.45
N HIS A 38 4.50 10.95 -5.73
CA HIS A 38 5.00 11.01 -4.36
C HIS A 38 6.47 10.59 -4.30
N LYS A 39 7.36 11.56 -4.14
CA LYS A 39 8.81 11.29 -4.07
C LYS A 39 9.18 10.40 -2.89
N ALA A 40 8.44 10.48 -1.78
CA ALA A 40 8.61 9.59 -0.63
C ALA A 40 8.39 8.11 -0.98
N VAL A 41 7.43 7.80 -1.87
CA VAL A 41 7.19 6.43 -2.36
C VAL A 41 8.32 5.93 -3.25
N GLY A 42 8.99 6.86 -3.93
CA GLY A 42 10.11 6.57 -4.83
C GLY A 42 11.37 6.04 -4.13
N GLY A 43 12.46 5.92 -4.91
CA GLY A 43 13.77 5.48 -4.42
C GLY A 43 14.49 6.48 -3.53
N HIS A 44 14.03 7.72 -3.48
CA HIS A 44 14.64 8.79 -2.67
C HIS A 44 14.12 8.84 -1.23
N GLY A 45 12.96 8.23 -0.96
CA GLY A 45 12.37 8.23 0.38
C GLY A 45 13.14 7.35 1.36
N THR A 46 13.42 7.89 2.54
CA THR A 46 13.97 7.14 3.66
C THR A 46 12.93 6.15 4.16
N PHE A 47 13.30 4.88 4.26
CA PHE A 47 12.45 3.82 4.79
C PHE A 47 12.64 3.71 6.31
N GLN A 48 11.53 3.66 7.06
CA GLN A 48 11.53 3.34 8.46
C GLN A 48 10.49 2.27 8.77
N PHE A 49 10.95 1.13 9.21
CA PHE A 49 10.06 0.08 9.70
C PHE A 49 9.43 0.50 11.03
N ILE A 50 8.11 0.32 11.16
CA ILE A 50 7.36 0.69 12.36
C ILE A 50 7.08 -0.56 13.18
N GLU A 51 6.36 -1.53 12.60
CA GLU A 51 5.92 -2.71 13.32
C GLU A 51 5.63 -3.88 12.39
N ALA A 52 6.00 -5.09 12.81
CA ALA A 52 5.37 -6.33 12.40
C ALA A 52 4.68 -6.90 13.63
N ASN A 53 3.36 -6.98 13.60
CA ASN A 53 2.56 -7.45 14.72
C ASN A 53 2.02 -8.85 14.42
N ASP A 54 2.62 -9.86 15.05
CA ASP A 54 2.24 -11.26 14.84
C ASP A 54 0.91 -11.61 15.53
N GLU A 55 0.47 -10.86 16.56
CA GLU A 55 -0.80 -11.07 17.22
C GLU A 55 -1.97 -10.56 16.38
N HIS A 56 -1.77 -9.42 15.73
CA HIS A 56 -2.76 -8.76 14.89
C HIS A 56 -2.52 -8.93 13.40
N ASN A 57 -1.45 -9.65 13.04
CA ASN A 57 -1.14 -10.05 11.66
C ASN A 57 -1.08 -8.89 10.66
N TYR A 58 -0.35 -7.82 10.99
CA TYR A 58 -0.10 -6.72 10.05
C TYR A 58 1.37 -6.30 10.04
N ILE A 59 1.74 -5.63 8.97
CA ILE A 59 3.06 -5.01 8.79
C ILE A 59 2.87 -3.54 8.49
N SER A 60 3.64 -2.68 9.16
CA SER A 60 3.60 -1.25 8.90
C SER A 60 4.99 -0.61 8.81
N TYR A 61 5.12 0.37 7.93
CA TYR A 61 6.33 1.16 7.74
C TYR A 61 6.01 2.55 7.19
N THR A 62 6.96 3.47 7.31
CA THR A 62 6.89 4.79 6.69
C THR A 62 7.97 4.96 5.63
N LYS A 63 7.67 5.83 4.68
CA LYS A 63 8.66 6.42 3.78
C LYS A 63 8.56 7.94 3.85
N THR A 64 9.70 8.60 4.01
CA THR A 64 9.77 10.05 4.17
C THR A 64 10.75 10.64 3.18
N TYR A 65 10.35 11.72 2.52
CA TYR A 65 11.19 12.55 1.66
C TYR A 65 10.85 14.02 1.90
N GLU A 66 11.82 14.80 2.33
CA GLU A 66 11.63 16.20 2.77
C GLU A 66 10.53 16.29 3.85
N ASP A 67 9.47 17.00 3.60
CA ASP A 67 8.31 17.19 4.47
C ASP A 67 7.15 16.19 4.20
N GLU A 68 7.31 15.33 3.19
CA GLU A 68 6.32 14.32 2.85
C GLU A 68 6.60 12.99 3.58
N THR A 69 5.67 12.57 4.43
CA THR A 69 5.69 11.23 5.05
C THR A 69 4.48 10.45 4.61
N ILE A 70 4.71 9.22 4.14
CA ILE A 70 3.67 8.29 3.74
C ILE A 70 3.79 7.02 4.58
N PHE A 71 2.66 6.62 5.14
CA PHE A 71 2.52 5.45 5.99
C PHE A 71 1.89 4.30 5.21
N PHE A 72 2.53 3.15 5.27
CA PHE A 72 2.06 1.92 4.65
C PHE A 72 1.64 0.94 5.73
N VAL A 73 0.48 0.33 5.58
CA VAL A 73 0.01 -0.77 6.40
C VAL A 73 -0.54 -1.87 5.52
N LEU A 74 -0.14 -3.11 5.80
CA LEU A 74 -0.43 -4.28 4.98
C LEU A 74 -0.96 -5.41 5.86
N ASN A 75 -1.97 -6.08 5.35
CA ASN A 75 -2.51 -7.32 5.92
C ASN A 75 -2.03 -8.50 5.06
N PRO A 76 -1.07 -9.31 5.52
CA PRO A 76 -0.56 -10.46 4.77
C PRO A 76 -1.43 -11.72 4.91
N THR A 77 -2.59 -11.63 5.58
CA THR A 77 -3.43 -12.79 5.88
C THR A 77 -4.66 -12.90 5.00
N ASN A 78 -5.31 -14.03 5.04
CA ASN A 78 -6.57 -14.30 4.35
C ASN A 78 -7.83 -13.89 5.15
N SER A 79 -7.66 -13.15 6.25
CA SER A 79 -8.73 -12.66 7.12
C SER A 79 -8.73 -11.13 7.14
N GLU A 80 -9.87 -10.53 7.45
CA GLU A 80 -9.95 -9.09 7.70
C GLU A 80 -9.23 -8.73 9.01
N VAL A 81 -8.49 -7.64 9.02
CA VAL A 81 -7.73 -7.15 10.18
C VAL A 81 -8.05 -5.68 10.41
N THR A 82 -8.40 -5.31 11.65
CA THR A 82 -8.52 -3.91 12.08
C THR A 82 -7.27 -3.50 12.84
N VAL A 83 -6.60 -2.49 12.33
CA VAL A 83 -5.34 -1.97 12.87
C VAL A 83 -5.59 -0.62 13.54
N SER A 84 -5.06 -0.46 14.76
CA SER A 84 -5.07 0.81 15.48
C SER A 84 -3.70 1.48 15.35
N LEU A 85 -3.62 2.50 14.50
CA LEU A 85 -2.38 3.20 14.19
C LEU A 85 -2.21 4.41 15.13
N PRO A 86 -1.15 4.46 15.96
CA PRO A 86 -0.84 5.61 16.79
C PRO A 86 -0.26 6.73 15.89
N LEU A 87 -1.14 7.51 15.29
CA LEU A 87 -0.74 8.65 14.48
C LEU A 87 -0.73 9.92 15.34
N HIS A 88 0.43 10.52 15.54
CA HIS A 88 0.56 11.82 16.22
C HIS A 88 0.13 12.99 15.31
N VAL A 89 -1.06 12.86 14.70
CA VAL A 89 -1.56 13.79 13.66
C VAL A 89 -2.96 14.34 14.00
N THR A 90 -3.22 14.55 15.28
CA THR A 90 -4.49 15.10 15.75
C THR A 90 -4.89 16.37 14.96
N GLY A 91 -6.12 16.38 14.42
CA GLY A 91 -6.67 17.50 13.66
C GLY A 91 -6.19 17.60 12.21
N LYS A 92 -5.38 16.67 11.71
CA LYS A 92 -5.02 16.61 10.30
C LYS A 92 -5.96 15.71 9.53
N LYS A 93 -6.17 16.05 8.27
CA LYS A 93 -6.85 15.21 7.30
C LYS A 93 -5.89 14.13 6.83
N ILE A 94 -6.32 12.88 6.91
CA ILE A 94 -5.56 11.72 6.43
C ILE A 94 -6.23 11.22 5.17
N ILE A 95 -5.45 10.95 4.14
CA ILE A 95 -5.94 10.47 2.85
C ILE A 95 -5.27 9.14 2.53
N ASN A 96 -6.05 8.13 2.19
CA ASN A 96 -5.53 6.96 1.51
C ASN A 96 -5.27 7.33 0.05
N ILE A 97 -4.02 7.52 -0.31
CA ILE A 97 -3.64 8.00 -1.65
C ILE A 97 -3.87 6.97 -2.76
N TYR A 98 -4.16 5.70 -2.40
CA TYR A 98 -4.51 4.66 -3.37
C TYR A 98 -6.01 4.67 -3.70
N THR A 99 -6.88 4.81 -2.69
CA THR A 99 -8.34 4.78 -2.85
C THR A 99 -8.96 6.17 -2.95
N ASN A 100 -8.23 7.23 -2.57
CA ASN A 100 -8.70 8.61 -2.34
C ASN A 100 -9.72 8.73 -1.19
N GLU A 101 -9.79 7.74 -0.31
CA GLU A 101 -10.63 7.78 0.87
C GLU A 101 -10.02 8.71 1.93
N GLU A 102 -10.87 9.50 2.56
CA GLU A 102 -10.47 10.49 3.56
C GLU A 102 -10.85 10.01 4.96
N PHE A 103 -9.93 10.17 5.89
CA PHE A 103 -10.11 9.85 7.29
C PHE A 103 -9.91 11.11 8.14
N SER A 104 -10.74 11.28 9.15
CA SER A 104 -10.56 12.31 10.17
C SER A 104 -9.91 11.69 11.39
N ALA A 105 -8.73 12.17 11.77
CA ALA A 105 -8.12 11.79 13.03
C ALA A 105 -8.72 12.65 14.16
N GLU A 106 -9.81 12.19 14.75
CA GLU A 106 -10.44 12.85 15.92
C GLU A 106 -9.67 12.57 17.22
N ALA A 107 -8.87 11.50 17.23
CA ALA A 107 -8.02 11.09 18.34
C ALA A 107 -6.59 10.84 17.85
N SER A 108 -5.67 10.61 18.79
CA SER A 108 -4.30 10.22 18.48
C SER A 108 -4.14 8.82 17.86
N VAL A 109 -5.25 8.14 17.59
CA VAL A 109 -5.29 6.79 17.04
C VAL A 109 -6.24 6.77 15.85
N LEU A 110 -5.75 6.29 14.71
CA LEU A 110 -6.56 5.99 13.54
C LEU A 110 -6.84 4.49 13.48
N GLN A 111 -8.11 4.12 13.37
CA GLN A 111 -8.48 2.74 13.07
C GLN A 111 -8.66 2.56 11.56
N VAL A 112 -8.00 1.55 11.03
CA VAL A 112 -8.10 1.17 9.60
C VAL A 112 -8.43 -0.31 9.52
N THR A 113 -9.50 -0.64 8.81
CA THR A 113 -9.86 -2.03 8.52
C THR A 113 -9.31 -2.41 7.15
N LEU A 114 -8.51 -3.45 7.13
CA LEU A 114 -7.87 -3.98 5.93
C LEU A 114 -8.53 -5.30 5.53
N PRO A 115 -9.00 -5.45 4.30
CA PRO A 115 -9.51 -6.73 3.82
C PRO A 115 -8.40 -7.78 3.74
N PRO A 116 -8.72 -9.05 3.50
CA PRO A 116 -7.72 -10.09 3.25
C PRO A 116 -6.73 -9.67 2.17
N TYR A 117 -5.42 -9.82 2.47
CA TYR A 117 -4.31 -9.40 1.59
C TYR A 117 -4.38 -7.92 1.17
N GLY A 118 -5.12 -7.11 1.93
CA GLY A 118 -5.33 -5.69 1.66
C GLY A 118 -4.21 -4.82 2.21
N PHE A 119 -4.23 -3.57 1.79
CA PHE A 119 -3.27 -2.56 2.25
C PHE A 119 -3.91 -1.17 2.26
N SER A 120 -3.28 -0.25 3.00
CA SER A 120 -3.57 1.18 2.93
C SER A 120 -2.28 1.98 2.80
N ILE A 121 -2.33 3.05 2.01
CA ILE A 121 -1.21 3.98 1.79
C ILE A 121 -1.71 5.36 2.23
N LEU A 122 -1.30 5.78 3.42
CA LEU A 122 -1.85 6.94 4.11
C LEU A 122 -0.90 8.13 4.06
N LYS A 123 -1.44 9.30 3.77
CA LYS A 123 -0.75 10.60 3.78
C LYS A 123 -1.52 11.61 4.62
N TRP A 124 -0.81 12.49 5.36
CA TRP A 124 -1.37 13.60 6.15
C TRP A 124 -0.57 14.89 6.02
#